data_52c339fbe0b41e3508ba3201ad2b0dfc
#
_entry.id   52c339fbe0b41e3508ba3201ad2b0dfc
#
_cell.length_a   1.000
_cell.length_b   1.000
_cell.length_c   1.000
_cell.angle_alpha   90.00
_cell.angle_beta   90.00
_cell.angle_gamma   90.00
#
_symmetry.space_group_name_H-M   'P 1'
#
loop_
_entity.id
_entity.type
_entity.pdbx_description
1 polymer ?
#
loop_
_entity_poly.entity_id
_entity_poly.type
_entity_poly.pdbx_seq_one_letter_code
_entity_poly.pdbx_strand_id
1 'polypeptide(L)'
;MKYNTLIGFIFLICCFFISTTSIASDSLFKDELSFDSTEEELVSFSDSDDIFEIGENNDKGSSGLGVKLSNKWSINPKDKWNTIKKRSELTLDVKGLLPESGYGELQITTKRYWPNDSQQSEEISNIEVDRAFVQFSSDNWSIKAGKYTIGWGEIEGGPIDVINPIEGVTEPSVESQWLINTTRYWDNSKLSFYYNHNPDITKINNITLNDDSSSEFGLRLDYKDNLGDNSVYLARLVPNSALKDIANGNSYAQPYQLLGYSANQSVGGYLIKYDFAYKSNLKHNRPSSLVNIDRIDWGIALDRQKKDRTWSFTLNSNYLLDYYSDFLTPGLTQDVSTSRHNLSYSIGVNDTFENNGYKWNILASSVSNGDIKLISTGIDWDIDDNWSSLIKGTRVTASSDRAFSVLDNYERVAIELNYHF
;
A
#
# COMPACT_ATOMS: atom_id res chain seq x y z
N MET A 1 -19.56 35.76 4.95
CA MET A 1 -19.31 35.54 6.38
C MET A 1 -19.88 34.21 6.90
N LYS A 2 -20.03 33.19 6.04
CA LYS A 2 -20.52 31.84 6.41
C LYS A 2 -19.53 30.71 6.13
N TYR A 3 -18.41 30.99 5.45
CA TYR A 3 -17.41 29.97 5.11
C TYR A 3 -16.39 29.73 6.23
N ASN A 4 -16.10 30.70 7.07
CA ASN A 4 -15.12 30.56 8.17
C ASN A 4 -15.66 29.70 9.34
N THR A 5 -16.98 29.49 9.44
CA THR A 5 -17.57 28.68 10.50
C THR A 5 -17.48 27.19 10.20
N LEU A 6 -17.49 26.78 8.93
CA LEU A 6 -17.38 25.38 8.53
C LEU A 6 -15.94 24.88 8.65
N ILE A 7 -14.96 25.70 8.26
CA ILE A 7 -13.54 25.39 8.40
C ILE A 7 -13.14 25.32 9.89
N GLY A 8 -13.67 26.23 10.72
CA GLY A 8 -13.45 26.20 12.17
C GLY A 8 -14.06 24.96 12.84
N PHE A 9 -15.17 24.44 12.32
CA PHE A 9 -15.83 23.25 12.87
C PHE A 9 -15.07 21.95 12.49
N ILE A 10 -14.53 21.89 11.31
CA ILE A 10 -13.66 20.77 10.87
C ILE A 10 -12.36 20.77 11.67
N PHE A 11 -11.76 21.93 11.92
CA PHE A 11 -10.54 22.05 12.73
C PHE A 11 -10.75 21.69 14.21
N LEU A 12 -11.92 22.01 14.75
CA LEU A 12 -12.28 21.67 16.15
C LEU A 12 -12.53 20.16 16.32
N ILE A 13 -13.06 19.49 15.30
CA ILE A 13 -13.24 18.03 15.29
C ILE A 13 -11.89 17.32 15.21
N CYS A 14 -10.91 17.84 14.48
CA CYS A 14 -9.56 17.28 14.41
C CYS A 14 -8.80 17.31 15.74
N CYS A 15 -9.14 18.24 16.64
CA CYS A 15 -8.43 18.38 17.93
C CYS A 15 -9.02 17.55 19.08
N PHE A 16 -10.20 16.94 18.94
CA PHE A 16 -10.91 16.38 20.11
C PHE A 16 -11.12 14.86 20.14
N PHE A 17 -10.79 14.10 19.08
CA PHE A 17 -11.06 12.67 19.09
C PHE A 17 -9.87 11.83 18.68
N ILE A 18 -9.23 11.27 19.66
CA ILE A 18 -8.19 10.23 19.59
C ILE A 18 -8.84 8.88 19.83
N SER A 19 -8.62 7.94 18.96
CA SER A 19 -8.63 6.47 19.11
C SER A 19 -9.53 5.69 18.12
N THR A 20 -9.28 4.73 17.53
CA THR A 20 -8.57 3.53 17.10
C THR A 20 -9.45 2.36 16.68
N THR A 21 -9.18 1.50 15.84
CA THR A 21 -8.87 0.10 15.53
C THR A 21 -9.25 -0.38 14.16
N SER A 22 -8.51 -1.11 13.73
CA SER A 22 -8.10 -2.40 13.19
C SER A 22 -8.55 -2.69 11.74
N ILE A 23 -7.66 -2.66 10.87
CA ILE A 23 -7.28 -3.77 9.96
C ILE A 23 -5.81 -3.51 9.67
N ALA A 24 -4.99 -4.24 10.34
CA ALA A 24 -3.62 -3.87 10.50
C ALA A 24 -2.68 -4.69 9.63
N SER A 25 -3.19 -5.57 8.79
CA SER A 25 -2.33 -6.36 7.91
C SER A 25 -1.81 -5.56 6.72
N ASP A 26 -2.55 -4.54 6.29
CA ASP A 26 -2.26 -3.89 5.03
C ASP A 26 -1.15 -2.83 5.12
N SER A 27 -1.08 -2.08 6.22
CA SER A 27 -0.08 -1.02 6.36
C SER A 27 1.32 -1.48 6.72
N LEU A 28 1.43 -2.60 7.43
CA LEU A 28 2.71 -3.13 7.89
C LEU A 28 3.61 -3.64 6.78
N PHE A 29 3.00 -4.08 5.71
CA PHE A 29 3.68 -4.83 4.68
C PHE A 29 3.99 -3.99 3.44
N LYS A 30 3.44 -2.79 3.33
CA LYS A 30 3.77 -1.86 2.24
C LYS A 30 5.17 -1.28 2.36
N ASP A 31 5.57 -0.90 3.59
CA ASP A 31 6.90 -0.34 3.85
C ASP A 31 8.03 -1.33 3.56
N GLU A 32 7.70 -2.64 3.52
CA GLU A 32 8.67 -3.66 3.15
C GLU A 32 8.94 -3.75 1.64
N LEU A 33 8.05 -3.22 0.81
CA LEU A 33 8.06 -3.47 -0.63
C LEU A 33 8.60 -2.33 -1.48
N SER A 34 8.88 -1.19 -0.86
CA SER A 34 9.43 -0.02 -1.56
C SER A 34 10.88 -0.15 -2.03
N PHE A 35 11.37 -1.39 -2.14
CA PHE A 35 12.64 -1.72 -2.80
C PHE A 35 12.43 -2.16 -4.23
N ASP A 36 11.71 -1.38 -5.01
CA ASP A 36 11.83 -1.47 -6.45
C ASP A 36 12.94 -0.50 -6.88
N SER A 37 14.11 -1.08 -7.16
CA SER A 37 15.29 -0.36 -7.60
C SER A 37 15.08 0.17 -9.01
N THR A 38 14.46 1.31 -9.15
CA THR A 38 14.66 2.17 -10.31
C THR A 38 15.38 3.41 -9.84
N GLU A 39 16.60 3.53 -10.33
CA GLU A 39 17.61 4.52 -9.99
C GLU A 39 17.24 5.96 -10.32
N GLU A 40 16.23 6.57 -9.81
CA GLU A 40 16.12 8.05 -9.97
C GLU A 40 15.14 8.78 -9.04
N GLU A 41 14.50 8.10 -8.07
CA GLU A 41 13.55 8.80 -7.18
C GLU A 41 13.87 8.65 -5.70
N LEU A 42 14.94 9.29 -5.25
CA LEU A 42 15.18 9.61 -3.83
C LEU A 42 14.70 11.01 -3.47
N VAL A 43 13.71 11.53 -4.19
CA VAL A 43 13.07 12.80 -3.84
C VAL A 43 11.57 12.66 -4.01
N SER A 44 10.88 12.57 -2.90
CA SER A 44 9.43 12.45 -2.72
C SER A 44 8.84 11.05 -2.81
N PHE A 45 8.66 10.42 -1.66
CA PHE A 45 7.74 9.29 -1.45
C PHE A 45 6.26 9.76 -1.41
N SER A 46 5.91 10.77 -2.14
CA SER A 46 4.52 11.20 -2.29
C SER A 46 4.29 11.45 -3.76
N ASP A 47 3.55 10.59 -4.35
CA ASP A 47 2.88 10.71 -5.62
C ASP A 47 3.29 9.69 -6.68
N SER A 48 2.68 8.50 -6.57
CA SER A 48 2.55 7.62 -7.73
C SER A 48 1.75 8.28 -8.88
N ASP A 49 1.16 9.45 -8.65
CA ASP A 49 0.44 10.23 -9.66
C ASP A 49 1.33 11.28 -10.36
N ASP A 50 2.50 11.64 -9.82
CA ASP A 50 3.36 12.71 -10.35
C ASP A 50 4.43 12.22 -11.35
N ILE A 51 4.30 11.03 -11.90
CA ILE A 51 5.15 10.59 -13.03
C ILE A 51 5.03 11.54 -14.26
N PHE A 52 4.20 12.56 -14.18
CA PHE A 52 4.05 13.59 -15.20
C PHE A 52 4.15 15.04 -14.69
N GLU A 53 4.97 15.35 -13.70
CA GLU A 53 5.61 16.63 -13.78
C GLU A 53 6.64 16.54 -14.93
N ILE A 54 6.27 17.10 -16.07
CA ILE A 54 7.23 17.52 -17.08
C ILE A 54 8.02 18.68 -16.43
N GLY A 55 8.86 18.34 -15.45
CA GLY A 55 9.97 19.18 -15.09
C GLY A 55 10.81 19.34 -16.36
N GLU A 56 11.26 20.53 -16.65
CA GLU A 56 12.18 20.84 -17.73
C GLU A 56 13.54 20.12 -17.63
N ASN A 57 13.58 18.92 -17.09
CA ASN A 57 14.69 18.01 -17.24
C ASN A 57 14.49 17.24 -18.54
N ASN A 58 15.38 17.50 -19.47
CA ASN A 58 15.50 17.00 -20.83
C ASN A 58 15.63 15.47 -20.97
N ASP A 59 15.02 14.68 -20.14
CA ASP A 59 14.77 13.28 -20.40
C ASP A 59 13.48 13.17 -21.22
N LYS A 60 13.66 13.23 -22.53
CA LYS A 60 12.69 12.76 -23.53
C LYS A 60 12.27 11.39 -23.07
N GLY A 61 11.00 11.23 -22.69
CA GLY A 61 10.41 9.94 -22.28
C GLY A 61 10.91 8.85 -23.21
N SER A 62 11.87 8.07 -22.75
CA SER A 62 12.52 7.09 -23.60
C SER A 62 11.53 5.96 -23.84
N SER A 63 11.09 5.82 -25.10
CA SER A 63 10.48 4.56 -25.50
C SER A 63 11.51 3.47 -25.30
N GLY A 64 11.19 2.48 -24.47
CA GLY A 64 12.12 1.44 -24.11
C GLY A 64 11.44 0.08 -23.99
N LEU A 65 12.25 -0.93 -24.21
CA LEU A 65 11.94 -2.32 -23.91
C LEU A 65 12.89 -2.75 -22.79
N GLY A 66 12.37 -3.06 -21.62
CA GLY A 66 13.10 -3.62 -20.51
C GLY A 66 12.77 -5.10 -20.34
N VAL A 67 13.77 -5.89 -20.04
CA VAL A 67 13.59 -7.31 -19.71
C VAL A 67 14.38 -7.60 -18.43
N LYS A 68 13.69 -8.13 -17.41
CA LYS A 68 14.30 -8.48 -16.11
C LYS A 68 14.05 -9.96 -15.82
N LEU A 69 15.08 -10.66 -15.44
CA LEU A 69 15.00 -12.02 -14.90
C LEU A 69 15.34 -11.99 -13.42
N SER A 70 14.43 -12.47 -12.57
CA SER A 70 14.62 -12.54 -11.12
C SER A 70 14.54 -13.99 -10.63
N ASN A 71 15.42 -14.35 -9.71
CA ASN A 71 15.35 -15.61 -8.98
C ASN A 71 15.32 -15.32 -7.49
N LYS A 72 14.28 -15.80 -6.81
CA LYS A 72 14.03 -15.56 -5.41
C LYS A 72 13.93 -16.84 -4.61
N TRP A 73 14.69 -16.92 -3.53
CA TRP A 73 14.69 -18.01 -2.57
C TRP A 73 14.35 -17.46 -1.19
N SER A 74 13.43 -18.10 -0.51
CA SER A 74 13.09 -17.80 0.87
C SER A 74 13.19 -19.05 1.71
N ILE A 75 13.88 -18.94 2.84
CA ILE A 75 14.16 -20.03 3.77
C ILE A 75 13.74 -19.63 5.18
N ASN A 76 13.36 -20.63 5.98
CA ASN A 76 13.07 -20.45 7.41
C ASN A 76 14.28 -20.93 8.24
N PRO A 77 15.09 -20.03 8.81
CA PRO A 77 16.26 -20.42 9.60
C PRO A 77 15.90 -21.24 10.85
N LYS A 78 14.74 -21.01 11.41
CA LYS A 78 14.28 -21.69 12.64
C LYS A 78 13.80 -23.11 12.39
N ASP A 79 13.28 -23.38 11.20
CA ASP A 79 12.84 -24.70 10.78
C ASP A 79 13.90 -25.40 9.91
N LYS A 80 15.11 -25.59 10.47
CA LYS A 80 16.22 -26.30 9.83
C LYS A 80 16.58 -25.79 8.43
N TRP A 81 16.38 -24.50 8.17
CA TRP A 81 16.64 -23.85 6.88
C TRP A 81 15.74 -24.39 5.76
N ASN A 82 14.56 -24.88 6.08
CA ASN A 82 13.61 -25.35 5.08
C ASN A 82 13.24 -24.25 4.10
N THR A 83 13.13 -24.60 2.83
CA THR A 83 12.71 -23.67 1.77
C THR A 83 11.23 -23.36 1.92
N ILE A 84 10.90 -22.07 2.17
CA ILE A 84 9.53 -21.58 2.22
C ILE A 84 9.02 -21.34 0.79
N LYS A 85 9.84 -20.71 -0.06
CA LYS A 85 9.46 -20.30 -1.41
C LYS A 85 10.68 -20.28 -2.32
N LYS A 86 10.49 -20.79 -3.52
CA LYS A 86 11.47 -20.72 -4.59
C LYS A 86 10.76 -20.33 -5.88
N ARG A 87 11.16 -19.20 -6.47
CA ARG A 87 10.47 -18.59 -7.59
C ARG A 87 11.45 -18.01 -8.59
N SER A 88 11.17 -18.21 -9.88
CA SER A 88 11.80 -17.47 -10.98
C SER A 88 10.76 -16.60 -11.65
N GLU A 89 11.13 -15.39 -12.01
CA GLU A 89 10.26 -14.40 -12.67
C GLU A 89 10.96 -13.84 -13.89
N LEU A 90 10.19 -13.68 -14.96
CA LEU A 90 10.61 -12.95 -16.15
C LEU A 90 9.63 -11.79 -16.35
N THR A 91 10.12 -10.58 -16.21
CA THR A 91 9.33 -9.35 -16.42
C THR A 91 9.72 -8.73 -17.75
N LEU A 92 8.72 -8.41 -18.55
CA LEU A 92 8.81 -7.65 -19.78
C LEU A 92 8.14 -6.29 -19.54
N ASP A 93 8.86 -5.21 -19.71
CA ASP A 93 8.39 -3.83 -19.56
C ASP A 93 8.52 -3.11 -20.90
N VAL A 94 7.41 -2.59 -21.43
CA VAL A 94 7.35 -1.85 -22.69
C VAL A 94 6.76 -0.48 -22.40
N LYS A 95 7.54 0.56 -22.64
CA LYS A 95 7.13 1.96 -22.48
C LYS A 95 7.26 2.70 -23.80
N GLY A 96 6.34 3.60 -24.10
CA GLY A 96 6.43 4.34 -25.35
C GLY A 96 5.53 5.56 -25.44
N LEU A 97 6.03 6.53 -26.21
CA LEU A 97 5.24 7.70 -26.58
C LEU A 97 4.20 7.31 -27.64
N LEU A 98 3.00 7.78 -27.46
CA LEU A 98 1.89 7.68 -28.40
C LEU A 98 1.70 9.03 -29.12
N PRO A 99 1.00 9.07 -30.29
CA PRO A 99 0.62 10.33 -30.92
C PRO A 99 -0.15 11.26 -29.94
N GLU A 100 -0.17 12.56 -30.24
CA GLU A 100 -0.96 13.56 -29.51
C GLU A 100 -0.60 13.68 -28.00
N SER A 101 0.71 13.67 -27.67
CA SER A 101 1.20 13.74 -26.30
C SER A 101 0.70 12.59 -25.42
N GLY A 102 0.47 11.43 -26.01
CA GLY A 102 0.12 10.21 -25.30
C GLY A 102 1.35 9.46 -24.81
N TYR A 103 1.14 8.64 -23.77
CA TYR A 103 2.12 7.71 -23.21
C TYR A 103 1.44 6.37 -22.95
N GLY A 104 2.15 5.28 -23.15
CA GLY A 104 1.66 3.94 -22.86
C GLY A 104 2.71 3.09 -22.16
N GLU A 105 2.24 2.24 -21.24
CA GLU A 105 3.06 1.27 -20.55
C GLU A 105 2.37 -0.10 -20.53
N LEU A 106 3.17 -1.16 -20.73
CA LEU A 106 2.74 -2.54 -20.60
C LEU A 106 3.83 -3.32 -19.87
N GLN A 107 3.49 -3.85 -18.70
CA GLN A 107 4.36 -4.71 -17.92
C GLN A 107 3.69 -6.08 -17.73
N ILE A 108 4.39 -7.13 -18.12
CA ILE A 108 3.93 -8.52 -18.00
C ILE A 108 4.99 -9.30 -17.26
N THR A 109 4.59 -10.02 -16.21
CA THR A 109 5.46 -10.90 -15.46
C THR A 109 5.01 -12.35 -15.58
N THR A 110 5.92 -13.22 -15.95
CA THR A 110 5.73 -14.67 -15.89
C THR A 110 6.42 -15.18 -14.63
N LYS A 111 5.66 -15.79 -13.73
CA LYS A 111 6.14 -16.36 -12.47
C LYS A 111 6.13 -17.88 -12.55
N ARG A 112 7.25 -18.51 -12.17
CA ARG A 112 7.36 -19.96 -12.05
C ARG A 112 7.75 -20.31 -10.62
N TYR A 113 6.87 -21.01 -9.93
CA TYR A 113 7.10 -21.50 -8.58
C TYR A 113 7.65 -22.91 -8.65
N TRP A 114 8.73 -23.13 -7.96
CA TRP A 114 9.37 -24.43 -7.89
C TRP A 114 8.92 -25.19 -6.64
N PRO A 115 8.89 -26.52 -6.66
CA PRO A 115 8.62 -27.31 -5.47
C PRO A 115 9.51 -26.89 -4.30
N ASN A 116 8.94 -26.84 -3.10
CA ASN A 116 9.62 -26.50 -1.86
C ASN A 116 9.27 -27.46 -0.73
N ASP A 117 10.06 -27.41 0.33
CA ASP A 117 9.98 -28.39 1.43
C ASP A 117 8.75 -28.17 2.35
N SER A 118 8.11 -27.00 2.28
CA SER A 118 7.14 -26.60 3.28
C SER A 118 5.67 -26.56 2.82
N GLN A 119 5.40 -26.24 1.55
CA GLN A 119 4.01 -25.96 1.14
C GLN A 119 3.64 -26.36 -0.28
N GLN A 120 4.60 -26.63 -1.15
CA GLN A 120 4.34 -26.83 -2.57
C GLN A 120 5.05 -28.06 -3.10
N SER A 121 4.29 -29.08 -3.46
CA SER A 121 4.80 -30.32 -4.03
C SER A 121 4.90 -30.30 -5.55
N GLU A 122 4.24 -29.35 -6.21
CA GLU A 122 4.14 -29.26 -7.65
C GLU A 122 4.64 -27.91 -8.17
N GLU A 123 5.15 -27.90 -9.41
CA GLU A 123 5.51 -26.69 -10.14
C GLU A 123 4.25 -25.97 -10.62
N ILE A 124 4.16 -24.67 -10.36
CA ILE A 124 3.08 -23.81 -10.85
C ILE A 124 3.69 -22.69 -11.67
N SER A 125 3.11 -22.43 -12.84
CA SER A 125 3.45 -21.27 -13.67
C SER A 125 2.27 -20.33 -13.78
N ASN A 126 2.51 -19.04 -13.67
CA ASN A 126 1.51 -17.99 -13.78
C ASN A 126 2.01 -16.87 -14.69
N ILE A 127 1.09 -16.25 -15.43
CA ILE A 127 1.37 -15.06 -16.25
C ILE A 127 0.44 -13.97 -15.74
N GLU A 128 1.02 -12.85 -15.37
CA GLU A 128 0.31 -11.70 -14.82
C GLU A 128 0.59 -10.47 -15.66
N VAL A 129 -0.43 -9.65 -15.84
CA VAL A 129 -0.28 -8.29 -16.36
C VAL A 129 -0.19 -7.38 -15.15
N ASP A 130 1.00 -6.88 -14.85
CA ASP A 130 1.21 -6.01 -13.70
C ASP A 130 0.71 -4.60 -13.98
N ARG A 131 1.05 -4.05 -15.16
CA ARG A 131 0.61 -2.75 -15.64
C ARG A 131 0.21 -2.84 -17.11
N ALA A 132 -0.83 -2.13 -17.50
CA ALA A 132 -1.25 -1.97 -18.88
C ALA A 132 -2.12 -0.72 -19.01
N PHE A 133 -1.55 0.43 -19.31
CA PHE A 133 -2.32 1.66 -19.39
C PHE A 133 -1.88 2.58 -20.53
N VAL A 134 -2.77 3.50 -20.87
CA VAL A 134 -2.49 4.64 -21.74
C VAL A 134 -2.85 5.92 -21.00
N GLN A 135 -2.06 6.97 -21.24
CA GLN A 135 -2.28 8.29 -20.69
C GLN A 135 -2.18 9.33 -21.80
N PHE A 136 -3.09 10.28 -21.80
CA PHE A 136 -3.08 11.45 -22.67
C PHE A 136 -3.13 12.69 -21.81
N SER A 137 -2.25 13.65 -22.09
CA SER A 137 -2.14 14.89 -21.35
C SER A 137 -2.19 16.10 -22.28
N SER A 138 -2.81 17.16 -21.81
CA SER A 138 -2.79 18.49 -22.41
C SER A 138 -2.48 19.52 -21.32
N ASP A 139 -2.34 20.80 -21.65
CA ASP A 139 -1.96 21.85 -20.71
C ASP A 139 -2.77 21.85 -19.39
N ASN A 140 -4.04 21.43 -19.46
CA ASN A 140 -4.95 21.53 -18.31
C ASN A 140 -5.66 20.20 -17.97
N TRP A 141 -5.41 19.14 -18.68
CA TRP A 141 -6.08 17.87 -18.50
C TRP A 141 -5.14 16.69 -18.67
N SER A 142 -5.34 15.67 -17.85
CA SER A 142 -4.77 14.34 -18.07
C SER A 142 -5.86 13.29 -17.93
N ILE A 143 -5.84 12.29 -18.79
CA ILE A 143 -6.70 11.10 -18.71
C ILE A 143 -5.80 9.89 -18.77
N LYS A 144 -5.88 9.03 -17.76
CA LYS A 144 -5.15 7.76 -17.67
C LYS A 144 -6.16 6.62 -17.58
N ALA A 145 -6.03 5.61 -18.42
CA ALA A 145 -6.97 4.47 -18.45
C ALA A 145 -6.21 3.16 -18.64
N GLY A 146 -6.56 2.15 -17.86
CA GLY A 146 -5.95 0.83 -17.93
C GLY A 146 -5.71 0.21 -16.55
N LYS A 147 -4.74 -0.71 -16.47
CA LYS A 147 -4.33 -1.37 -15.25
C LYS A 147 -3.11 -0.68 -14.66
N TYR A 148 -3.25 -0.07 -13.51
CA TYR A 148 -2.17 0.63 -12.78
C TYR A 148 -2.54 0.82 -11.31
N THR A 149 -1.59 1.25 -10.50
CA THR A 149 -1.81 1.65 -9.11
C THR A 149 -2.14 3.14 -9.02
N ILE A 150 -2.91 3.54 -8.01
CA ILE A 150 -3.22 4.94 -7.71
C ILE A 150 -2.96 5.20 -6.22
N GLY A 151 -2.10 6.14 -5.89
CA GLY A 151 -1.80 6.52 -4.52
C GLY A 151 -2.77 7.58 -3.99
N TRP A 152 -3.30 7.37 -2.79
CA TRP A 152 -4.10 8.33 -2.06
C TRP A 152 -3.56 8.47 -0.64
N GLY A 153 -3.59 9.70 -0.11
CA GLY A 153 -2.97 10.02 1.17
C GLY A 153 -1.50 10.39 1.05
N GLU A 154 -0.94 10.90 2.12
CA GLU A 154 0.47 11.27 2.24
C GLU A 154 1.29 10.19 2.95
N ILE A 155 0.60 9.28 3.65
CA ILE A 155 1.20 8.18 4.40
C ILE A 155 0.94 6.89 3.65
N GLU A 156 2.00 6.26 3.18
CA GLU A 156 1.91 4.96 2.54
C GLU A 156 1.36 3.91 3.51
N GLY A 157 0.39 3.10 3.05
CA GLY A 157 -0.36 2.20 3.93
C GLY A 157 -1.16 2.92 5.03
N GLY A 158 -1.36 4.23 4.89
CA GLY A 158 -2.07 5.07 5.83
C GLY A 158 -3.60 4.98 5.73
N PRO A 159 -4.30 5.81 6.49
CA PRO A 159 -5.77 5.82 6.57
C PRO A 159 -6.51 6.01 5.25
N ILE A 160 -5.89 6.69 4.29
CA ILE A 160 -6.48 7.07 3.00
C ILE A 160 -5.97 6.20 1.85
N ASP A 161 -4.78 5.61 1.98
CA ASP A 161 -4.20 4.72 0.98
C ASP A 161 -4.89 3.35 1.00
N VAL A 162 -6.06 3.28 0.37
CA VAL A 162 -6.99 2.16 0.47
C VAL A 162 -7.60 1.72 -0.87
N ILE A 163 -7.07 2.23 -1.99
CA ILE A 163 -7.61 1.92 -3.31
C ILE A 163 -7.03 0.62 -3.86
N ASN A 164 -5.71 0.46 -3.78
CA ASN A 164 -5.07 -0.71 -4.34
C ASN A 164 -5.12 -1.88 -3.36
N PRO A 165 -5.50 -3.09 -3.80
CA PRO A 165 -5.42 -4.27 -2.97
C PRO A 165 -3.97 -4.69 -2.72
N ILE A 166 -3.74 -5.32 -1.58
CA ILE A 166 -2.45 -5.90 -1.22
C ILE A 166 -2.58 -7.41 -1.23
N GLU A 167 -1.76 -8.08 -2.02
CA GLU A 167 -1.69 -9.53 -2.07
C GLU A 167 -0.56 -10.06 -1.18
N GLY A 168 -0.85 -11.12 -0.45
CA GLY A 168 0.13 -11.82 0.40
C GLY A 168 0.26 -11.24 1.81
N VAL A 169 0.42 -12.11 2.79
CA VAL A 169 0.58 -11.74 4.21
C VAL A 169 2.06 -11.67 4.60
N THR A 170 2.88 -12.54 4.02
CA THR A 170 4.31 -12.65 4.34
C THR A 170 5.22 -12.02 3.30
N GLU A 171 4.71 -11.78 2.11
CA GLU A 171 5.32 -11.04 1.00
C GLU A 171 4.24 -10.20 0.34
N PRO A 172 3.82 -9.12 0.97
CA PRO A 172 2.79 -8.28 0.41
C PRO A 172 3.27 -7.57 -0.86
N SER A 173 2.42 -7.52 -1.86
CA SER A 173 2.60 -6.75 -3.10
C SER A 173 1.37 -5.89 -3.34
N VAL A 174 1.57 -4.66 -3.75
CA VAL A 174 0.48 -3.77 -4.14
C VAL A 174 0.04 -4.15 -5.55
N GLU A 175 -1.24 -4.48 -5.69
CA GLU A 175 -1.80 -4.92 -6.96
C GLU A 175 -2.39 -3.76 -7.74
N SER A 176 -2.04 -3.69 -9.02
CA SER A 176 -2.65 -2.73 -9.95
C SER A 176 -4.10 -3.10 -10.26
N GLN A 177 -4.95 -2.08 -10.43
CA GLN A 177 -6.36 -2.26 -10.77
C GLN A 177 -6.70 -1.63 -12.12
N TRP A 178 -7.81 -2.08 -12.75
CA TRP A 178 -8.36 -1.48 -13.96
C TRP A 178 -9.11 -0.20 -13.62
N LEU A 179 -8.50 0.93 -13.92
CA LEU A 179 -8.96 2.25 -13.51
C LEU A 179 -9.08 3.20 -14.70
N ILE A 180 -9.95 4.19 -14.57
CA ILE A 180 -9.93 5.41 -15.38
C ILE A 180 -9.77 6.57 -14.42
N ASN A 181 -8.72 7.36 -14.61
CA ASN A 181 -8.47 8.58 -13.86
C ASN A 181 -8.46 9.78 -14.80
N THR A 182 -9.16 10.84 -14.42
CA THR A 182 -9.19 12.12 -15.15
C THR A 182 -8.81 13.22 -14.18
N THR A 183 -7.81 14.01 -14.54
CA THR A 183 -7.31 15.12 -13.72
C THR A 183 -7.43 16.44 -14.47
N ARG A 184 -7.95 17.45 -13.80
CA ARG A 184 -7.97 18.85 -14.23
C ARG A 184 -6.97 19.64 -13.40
N TYR A 185 -6.09 20.40 -14.08
CA TYR A 185 -5.05 21.22 -13.44
C TYR A 185 -5.41 22.70 -13.47
N TRP A 186 -5.05 23.42 -12.41
CA TRP A 186 -5.02 24.87 -12.25
C TRP A 186 -3.69 25.27 -11.63
N ASP A 187 -3.39 26.55 -11.55
CA ASP A 187 -2.06 27.03 -11.12
C ASP A 187 -1.57 26.41 -9.79
N ASN A 188 -2.43 26.35 -8.76
CA ASN A 188 -2.07 25.86 -7.43
C ASN A 188 -2.95 24.69 -6.96
N SER A 189 -3.71 24.08 -7.86
CA SER A 189 -4.63 23.00 -7.49
C SER A 189 -4.89 22.04 -8.64
N LYS A 190 -5.24 20.81 -8.29
CA LYS A 190 -5.73 19.81 -9.25
C LYS A 190 -6.96 19.10 -8.69
N LEU A 191 -7.88 18.74 -9.55
CA LEU A 191 -9.04 17.92 -9.23
C LEU A 191 -8.97 16.64 -10.04
N SER A 192 -8.89 15.53 -9.36
CA SER A 192 -8.88 14.21 -9.96
C SER A 192 -10.18 13.47 -9.68
N PHE A 193 -10.68 12.78 -10.67
CA PHE A 193 -11.78 11.83 -10.56
C PHE A 193 -11.29 10.47 -11.02
N TYR A 194 -11.49 9.43 -10.23
CA TYR A 194 -11.23 8.07 -10.64
C TYR A 194 -12.52 7.22 -10.64
N TYR A 195 -12.52 6.20 -11.49
CA TYR A 195 -13.57 5.21 -11.58
C TYR A 195 -12.98 3.82 -11.80
N ASN A 196 -13.45 2.86 -11.01
CA ASN A 196 -13.16 1.44 -11.16
C ASN A 196 -14.47 0.67 -11.29
N HIS A 197 -14.66 0.02 -12.43
CA HIS A 197 -15.91 -0.70 -12.71
C HIS A 197 -16.02 -2.00 -11.92
N ASN A 198 -14.91 -2.69 -11.71
CA ASN A 198 -14.86 -3.99 -11.06
C ASN A 198 -13.58 -4.08 -10.20
N PRO A 199 -13.60 -3.55 -8.98
CA PRO A 199 -12.43 -3.56 -8.11
C PRO A 199 -11.99 -5.00 -7.79
N ASP A 200 -10.69 -5.21 -7.88
CA ASP A 200 -10.08 -6.47 -7.45
C ASP A 200 -10.09 -6.55 -5.92
N ILE A 201 -10.51 -7.68 -5.41
CA ILE A 201 -10.59 -7.95 -3.97
C ILE A 201 -9.62 -9.08 -3.66
N THR A 202 -8.74 -8.87 -2.71
CA THR A 202 -7.82 -9.90 -2.25
C THR A 202 -8.59 -11.12 -1.74
N LYS A 203 -8.41 -12.24 -2.43
CA LYS A 203 -9.08 -13.50 -2.09
C LYS A 203 -8.27 -14.25 -1.04
N ILE A 204 -8.76 -14.30 0.17
CA ILE A 204 -8.20 -15.16 1.21
C ILE A 204 -8.82 -16.55 1.04
N ASN A 205 -8.01 -17.54 0.63
CA ASN A 205 -8.36 -18.97 0.62
C ASN A 205 -9.68 -19.34 -0.09
N ASN A 206 -9.73 -19.31 -1.42
CA ASN A 206 -10.84 -19.86 -2.24
C ASN A 206 -12.27 -19.49 -1.78
N ILE A 207 -12.43 -18.34 -1.17
CA ILE A 207 -13.71 -17.86 -0.68
C ILE A 207 -14.54 -17.39 -1.86
N THR A 208 -15.72 -17.98 -2.05
CA THR A 208 -16.71 -17.49 -3.00
C THR A 208 -17.30 -16.20 -2.46
N LEU A 209 -17.13 -15.09 -3.17
CA LEU A 209 -17.82 -13.85 -2.86
C LEU A 209 -19.29 -14.02 -3.20
N ASN A 210 -20.17 -13.86 -2.20
CA ASN A 210 -21.58 -13.65 -2.45
C ASN A 210 -21.76 -12.15 -2.72
N ASP A 211 -21.52 -11.70 -3.96
CA ASP A 211 -21.56 -10.28 -4.19
C ASP A 211 -22.20 -9.85 -5.51
N ASP A 212 -22.90 -8.73 -5.37
CA ASP A 212 -23.22 -7.82 -6.44
C ASP A 212 -21.98 -6.98 -6.75
N SER A 213 -21.42 -7.11 -7.94
CA SER A 213 -20.29 -6.33 -8.43
C SER A 213 -20.56 -4.82 -8.22
N SER A 214 -19.85 -4.22 -7.31
CA SER A 214 -19.99 -2.80 -7.01
C SER A 214 -18.80 -2.04 -7.58
N SER A 215 -19.09 -0.96 -8.30
CA SER A 215 -18.06 -0.05 -8.79
C SER A 215 -17.58 0.89 -7.70
N GLU A 216 -16.33 1.32 -7.82
CA GLU A 216 -15.72 2.38 -7.01
C GLU A 216 -15.62 3.67 -7.80
N PHE A 217 -15.70 4.77 -7.11
CA PHE A 217 -15.37 6.08 -7.66
C PHE A 217 -14.96 7.05 -6.57
N GLY A 218 -14.16 8.03 -6.94
CA GLY A 218 -13.73 9.04 -5.99
C GLY A 218 -13.28 10.34 -6.63
N LEU A 219 -13.24 11.37 -5.82
CA LEU A 219 -12.76 12.71 -6.12
C LEU A 219 -11.62 13.04 -5.17
N ARG A 220 -10.55 13.58 -5.70
CA ARG A 220 -9.42 14.15 -4.95
C ARG A 220 -9.20 15.59 -5.41
N LEU A 221 -9.22 16.53 -4.47
CA LEU A 221 -8.85 17.91 -4.69
C LEU A 221 -7.54 18.18 -3.97
N ASP A 222 -6.49 18.41 -4.73
CA ASP A 222 -5.18 18.82 -4.21
C ASP A 222 -5.04 20.32 -4.33
N TYR A 223 -4.43 20.93 -3.34
CA TYR A 223 -4.08 22.34 -3.37
C TYR A 223 -2.81 22.60 -2.57
N LYS A 224 -1.98 23.49 -3.10
CA LYS A 224 -0.73 23.88 -2.49
C LYS A 224 -0.86 25.28 -1.89
N ASP A 225 -0.41 25.39 -0.65
CA ASP A 225 -0.30 26.68 0.03
C ASP A 225 1.14 26.94 0.52
N ASN A 226 1.34 28.01 1.28
CA ASN A 226 2.68 28.39 1.79
C ASN A 226 3.21 27.42 2.88
N LEU A 227 2.38 26.56 3.42
CA LEU A 227 2.73 25.62 4.48
C LEU A 227 3.06 24.23 3.95
N GLY A 228 2.51 23.86 2.79
CA GLY A 228 2.73 22.55 2.18
C GLY A 228 1.61 22.16 1.21
N ASP A 229 1.57 20.88 0.91
CA ASP A 229 0.57 20.30 0.04
C ASP A 229 -0.59 19.76 0.87
N ASN A 230 -1.80 19.91 0.36
CA ASN A 230 -3.03 19.52 1.04
C ASN A 230 -3.96 18.81 0.06
N SER A 231 -4.66 17.80 0.52
CA SER A 231 -5.63 17.07 -0.31
C SER A 231 -6.92 16.76 0.46
N VAL A 232 -8.04 16.82 -0.25
CA VAL A 232 -9.37 16.43 0.27
C VAL A 232 -9.92 15.33 -0.62
N TYR A 233 -10.51 14.32 0.00
CA TYR A 233 -10.98 13.11 -0.68
C TYR A 233 -12.45 12.85 -0.36
N LEU A 234 -13.20 12.46 -1.40
CA LEU A 234 -14.56 11.95 -1.30
C LEU A 234 -14.67 10.70 -2.16
N ALA A 235 -15.06 9.57 -1.59
CA ALA A 235 -15.14 8.36 -2.36
C ALA A 235 -16.24 7.39 -1.88
N ARG A 236 -16.66 6.54 -2.81
CA ARG A 236 -17.36 5.29 -2.53
C ARG A 236 -16.43 4.16 -2.96
N LEU A 237 -15.98 3.38 -2.00
CA LEU A 237 -14.95 2.35 -2.14
C LEU A 237 -15.51 0.98 -1.81
N VAL A 238 -14.91 -0.06 -2.38
CA VAL A 238 -15.10 -1.45 -1.98
C VAL A 238 -13.89 -1.86 -1.12
N PRO A 239 -14.06 -2.58 -0.01
CA PRO A 239 -12.91 -3.03 0.78
C PRO A 239 -11.97 -3.91 -0.06
N ASN A 240 -10.68 -3.68 0.04
CA ASN A 240 -9.65 -4.45 -0.68
C ASN A 240 -9.60 -5.94 -0.26
N SER A 241 -10.18 -6.29 0.88
CA SER A 241 -10.32 -7.67 1.34
C SER A 241 -11.77 -7.99 1.68
N ALA A 242 -12.21 -9.20 1.30
CA ALA A 242 -13.53 -9.67 1.66
C ALA A 242 -13.64 -9.96 3.16
N LEU A 243 -14.70 -9.49 3.79
CA LEU A 243 -15.04 -9.81 5.17
C LEU A 243 -15.83 -11.12 5.21
N LYS A 244 -15.30 -12.13 5.90
CA LYS A 244 -16.02 -13.36 6.17
C LYS A 244 -17.07 -13.11 7.27
N ASP A 245 -18.35 -13.38 6.97
CA ASP A 245 -19.40 -13.39 7.96
C ASP A 245 -19.28 -14.63 8.84
N ILE A 246 -19.01 -14.43 10.11
CA ILE A 246 -18.82 -15.51 11.08
C ILE A 246 -20.12 -16.31 11.29
N ALA A 247 -21.28 -15.67 11.15
CA ALA A 247 -22.58 -16.31 11.41
C ALA A 247 -22.98 -17.32 10.32
N ASN A 248 -22.67 -17.05 9.05
CA ASN A 248 -23.09 -17.90 7.92
C ASN A 248 -21.94 -18.43 7.05
N GLY A 249 -20.70 -17.99 7.30
CA GLY A 249 -19.52 -18.41 6.56
C GLY A 249 -19.35 -17.78 5.17
N ASN A 250 -20.29 -16.96 4.74
CA ASN A 250 -20.21 -16.26 3.46
C ASN A 250 -19.22 -15.10 3.53
N SER A 251 -18.72 -14.66 2.38
CA SER A 251 -17.81 -13.51 2.30
C SER A 251 -18.44 -12.37 1.54
N TYR A 252 -18.24 -11.17 2.03
CA TYR A 252 -18.83 -9.93 1.53
C TYR A 252 -17.76 -8.85 1.35
N ALA A 253 -17.89 -8.05 0.30
CA ALA A 253 -17.11 -6.85 0.04
C ALA A 253 -18.07 -5.70 -0.29
N GLN A 254 -18.83 -5.25 0.70
CA GLN A 254 -19.82 -4.20 0.51
C GLN A 254 -19.21 -2.81 0.51
N PRO A 255 -19.64 -1.92 -0.40
CA PRO A 255 -19.11 -0.58 -0.50
C PRO A 255 -19.33 0.25 0.76
N TYR A 256 -18.37 1.11 1.06
CA TYR A 256 -18.42 2.11 2.11
C TYR A 256 -18.12 3.51 1.53
N GLN A 257 -18.35 4.56 2.31
CA GLN A 257 -18.05 5.93 1.93
C GLN A 257 -16.82 6.41 2.71
N LEU A 258 -15.96 7.19 2.03
CA LEU A 258 -14.78 7.80 2.61
C LEU A 258 -14.84 9.32 2.43
N LEU A 259 -14.63 10.05 3.51
CA LEU A 259 -14.26 11.46 3.54
C LEU A 259 -12.84 11.54 4.12
N GLY A 260 -11.90 12.06 3.37
CA GLY A 260 -10.50 12.11 3.76
C GLY A 260 -9.90 13.51 3.66
N TYR A 261 -8.82 13.71 4.41
CA TYR A 261 -7.94 14.87 4.33
C TYR A 261 -6.51 14.42 4.56
N SER A 262 -5.60 14.85 3.72
CA SER A 262 -4.17 14.67 3.93
C SER A 262 -3.40 15.96 3.76
N ALA A 263 -2.24 16.05 4.39
CA ALA A 263 -1.34 17.17 4.23
C ALA A 263 0.10 16.75 4.50
N ASN A 264 1.04 17.41 3.81
CA ASN A 264 2.45 17.33 4.14
C ASN A 264 3.06 18.72 4.35
N GLN A 265 4.04 18.80 5.23
CA GLN A 265 4.71 20.06 5.56
C GLN A 265 6.19 19.83 5.84
N SER A 266 7.02 20.67 5.27
CA SER A 266 8.47 20.66 5.54
C SER A 266 8.81 21.69 6.64
N VAL A 267 9.29 21.20 7.79
CA VAL A 267 9.62 22.04 8.95
C VAL A 267 10.98 21.66 9.51
N GLY A 268 11.95 22.55 9.45
CA GLY A 268 13.26 22.37 10.09
C GLY A 268 14.05 21.16 9.59
N GLY A 269 13.85 20.75 8.33
CA GLY A 269 14.49 19.57 7.73
C GLY A 269 13.78 18.25 8.07
N TYR A 270 12.57 18.33 8.57
CA TYR A 270 11.64 17.21 8.70
C TYR A 270 10.49 17.39 7.72
N LEU A 271 10.05 16.29 7.11
CA LEU A 271 8.78 16.21 6.40
C LEU A 271 7.77 15.58 7.34
N ILE A 272 6.71 16.32 7.63
CA ILE A 272 5.62 15.87 8.50
C ILE A 272 4.41 15.62 7.61
N LYS A 273 3.85 14.41 7.70
CA LYS A 273 2.69 13.99 6.91
C LYS A 273 1.52 13.68 7.83
N TYR A 274 0.32 13.98 7.37
CA TYR A 274 -0.92 13.76 8.12
C TYR A 274 -1.97 13.15 7.19
N ASP A 275 -2.62 12.10 7.64
CA ASP A 275 -3.80 11.55 7.02
C ASP A 275 -4.94 11.46 8.02
N PHE A 276 -6.15 11.78 7.58
CA PHE A 276 -7.37 11.63 8.34
C PHE A 276 -8.48 11.11 7.43
N ALA A 277 -9.22 10.08 7.87
CA ALA A 277 -10.33 9.51 7.15
C ALA A 277 -11.53 9.22 8.06
N TYR A 278 -12.69 9.66 7.66
CA TYR A 278 -13.97 9.18 8.16
C TYR A 278 -14.53 8.16 7.16
N LYS A 279 -14.81 6.96 7.62
CA LYS A 279 -15.33 5.86 6.81
C LYS A 279 -16.68 5.45 7.37
N SER A 280 -17.74 5.51 6.54
CA SER A 280 -19.09 5.13 6.95
C SER A 280 -19.62 3.91 6.22
N ASN A 281 -20.53 3.18 6.84
CA ASN A 281 -21.09 1.92 6.35
C ASN A 281 -20.09 0.77 6.21
N LEU A 282 -19.01 0.76 6.97
CA LEU A 282 -18.11 -0.41 7.04
C LEU A 282 -18.85 -1.60 7.65
N LYS A 283 -18.65 -2.79 7.09
CA LYS A 283 -19.18 -4.02 7.69
C LYS A 283 -18.28 -4.52 8.80
N HIS A 284 -18.91 -5.01 9.87
CA HIS A 284 -18.22 -5.62 11.00
C HIS A 284 -18.97 -6.82 11.54
N ASN A 285 -18.24 -7.82 12.06
CA ASN A 285 -18.85 -9.04 12.59
C ASN A 285 -19.30 -8.89 14.04
N ARG A 286 -20.49 -9.41 14.29
CA ARG A 286 -20.96 -9.87 15.60
C ARG A 286 -21.16 -11.40 15.56
N PRO A 287 -21.30 -12.08 16.70
CA PRO A 287 -21.47 -13.54 16.72
C PRO A 287 -22.62 -14.06 15.85
N SER A 288 -23.67 -13.28 15.66
CA SER A 288 -24.90 -13.70 14.97
C SER A 288 -25.23 -12.91 13.71
N SER A 289 -24.48 -11.87 13.35
CA SER A 289 -24.82 -10.98 12.24
C SER A 289 -23.68 -10.07 11.83
N LEU A 290 -23.72 -9.59 10.57
CA LEU A 290 -22.96 -8.44 10.12
C LEU A 290 -23.73 -7.14 10.43
N VAL A 291 -23.03 -6.13 10.90
CA VAL A 291 -23.57 -4.80 11.17
C VAL A 291 -22.78 -3.73 10.44
N ASN A 292 -23.42 -2.59 10.16
CA ASN A 292 -22.74 -1.41 9.66
C ASN A 292 -22.18 -0.62 10.83
N ILE A 293 -20.98 -0.06 10.63
CA ILE A 293 -20.31 0.79 11.59
C ILE A 293 -19.68 1.99 10.89
N ASP A 294 -19.47 3.03 11.64
CA ASP A 294 -18.68 4.17 11.23
C ASP A 294 -17.33 4.16 11.95
N ARG A 295 -16.28 4.63 11.26
CA ARG A 295 -14.89 4.58 11.74
C ARG A 295 -14.16 5.87 11.42
N ILE A 296 -13.33 6.32 12.34
CA ILE A 296 -12.36 7.38 12.13
C ILE A 296 -10.97 6.75 12.14
N ASP A 297 -10.21 7.04 11.10
CA ASP A 297 -8.81 6.65 10.98
C ASP A 297 -7.94 7.90 10.89
N TRP A 298 -6.76 7.89 11.48
CA TRP A 298 -5.80 8.96 11.34
C TRP A 298 -4.37 8.42 11.38
N GLY A 299 -3.46 9.14 10.75
CA GLY A 299 -2.05 8.84 10.73
C GLY A 299 -1.20 10.09 10.81
N ILE A 300 0.00 9.94 11.36
CA ILE A 300 1.06 10.95 11.35
C ILE A 300 2.35 10.23 10.97
N ALA A 301 3.06 10.75 9.98
CA ALA A 301 4.41 10.30 9.67
C ALA A 301 5.40 11.46 9.79
N LEU A 302 6.63 11.11 10.16
CA LEU A 302 7.74 12.04 10.31
C LEU A 302 8.95 11.46 9.60
N ASP A 303 9.37 12.10 8.52
CA ASP A 303 10.56 11.73 7.77
C ASP A 303 11.67 12.77 7.99
N ARG A 304 12.89 12.30 8.10
CA ARG A 304 14.07 13.16 8.16
C ARG A 304 15.18 12.58 7.32
N GLN A 305 15.56 13.32 6.29
CA GLN A 305 16.73 13.00 5.49
C GLN A 305 17.95 13.79 5.98
N LYS A 306 19.07 13.10 6.12
CA LYS A 306 20.36 13.71 6.40
C LYS A 306 21.44 13.03 5.57
N LYS A 307 21.89 13.71 4.51
CA LYS A 307 22.69 13.13 3.43
C LYS A 307 21.91 11.96 2.81
N ASP A 308 22.52 10.79 2.73
CA ASP A 308 21.99 9.59 2.11
C ASP A 308 21.11 8.75 3.06
N ARG A 309 21.03 9.18 4.34
CA ARG A 309 20.26 8.49 5.37
C ARG A 309 18.91 9.12 5.59
N THR A 310 17.86 8.32 5.51
CA THR A 310 16.51 8.70 5.86
C THR A 310 16.05 7.95 7.11
N TRP A 311 15.45 8.69 8.04
CA TRP A 311 14.75 8.17 9.21
C TRP A 311 13.27 8.41 9.00
N SER A 312 12.46 7.39 9.22
CA SER A 312 11.01 7.47 9.15
C SER A 312 10.39 6.99 10.46
N PHE A 313 9.33 7.67 10.86
CA PHE A 313 8.46 7.25 11.96
C PHE A 313 7.03 7.43 11.52
N THR A 314 6.20 6.38 11.65
CA THR A 314 4.79 6.43 11.32
C THR A 314 3.97 5.96 12.50
N LEU A 315 2.86 6.64 12.76
CA LEU A 315 1.88 6.30 13.77
C LEU A 315 0.51 6.34 13.11
N ASN A 316 -0.15 5.19 13.03
CA ASN A 316 -1.50 5.05 12.50
C ASN A 316 -2.46 4.61 13.59
N SER A 317 -3.69 5.04 13.46
CA SER A 317 -4.69 4.80 14.47
C SER A 317 -6.09 4.84 13.89
N ASN A 318 -6.99 4.01 14.39
CA ASN A 318 -8.37 4.03 13.96
C ASN A 318 -9.38 3.74 15.10
N TYR A 319 -10.62 4.26 15.04
CA TYR A 319 -11.65 4.26 16.09
C TYR A 319 -13.04 3.91 15.58
N LEU A 320 -13.62 2.85 16.13
CA LEU A 320 -14.99 2.45 15.86
C LEU A 320 -15.96 3.36 16.62
N LEU A 321 -16.78 4.11 15.92
CA LEU A 321 -17.77 5.01 16.54
C LEU A 321 -18.90 4.20 17.20
N ASP A 322 -19.48 3.25 16.47
CA ASP A 322 -20.57 2.39 16.93
C ASP A 322 -20.04 1.04 17.44
N TYR A 323 -19.27 1.10 18.52
CA TYR A 323 -18.62 -0.09 19.07
C TYR A 323 -19.52 -0.90 20.02
N TYR A 324 -19.54 -2.21 19.82
CA TYR A 324 -20.12 -3.18 20.75
C TYR A 324 -19.06 -4.15 21.27
N SER A 325 -19.14 -4.52 22.54
CA SER A 325 -18.14 -5.37 23.20
C SER A 325 -18.08 -6.83 22.67
N ASP A 326 -19.10 -7.23 21.91
CA ASP A 326 -19.19 -8.53 21.25
C ASP A 326 -18.71 -8.52 19.79
N PHE A 327 -18.06 -7.45 19.35
CA PHE A 327 -17.46 -7.42 18.02
C PHE A 327 -16.33 -8.42 17.88
N LEU A 328 -16.29 -9.09 16.71
CA LEU A 328 -15.33 -10.12 16.38
C LEU A 328 -14.56 -9.74 15.09
N THR A 329 -13.29 -10.02 15.09
CA THR A 329 -12.45 -10.02 13.90
C THR A 329 -12.17 -11.46 13.51
N PRO A 330 -12.51 -11.87 12.26
CA PRO A 330 -12.15 -13.19 11.75
C PRO A 330 -10.62 -13.33 11.74
N GLY A 331 -10.12 -14.40 12.34
CA GLY A 331 -8.71 -14.71 12.37
C GLY A 331 -8.35 -15.89 11.48
N LEU A 332 -7.06 -16.09 11.26
CA LEU A 332 -6.56 -17.22 10.48
C LEU A 332 -6.83 -18.57 11.16
N THR A 333 -6.81 -18.60 12.49
CA THR A 333 -7.03 -19.83 13.28
C THR A 333 -8.27 -19.76 14.13
N GLN A 334 -8.62 -18.58 14.64
CA GLN A 334 -9.78 -18.38 15.51
C GLN A 334 -10.26 -16.94 15.42
N ASP A 335 -11.57 -16.74 15.59
CA ASP A 335 -12.15 -15.40 15.70
C ASP A 335 -11.78 -14.80 17.06
N VAL A 336 -11.44 -13.50 17.05
CA VAL A 336 -10.99 -12.78 18.25
C VAL A 336 -11.85 -11.55 18.50
N SER A 337 -11.93 -11.13 19.76
CA SER A 337 -12.63 -9.90 20.11
C SER A 337 -11.94 -8.69 19.47
N THR A 338 -12.74 -7.84 18.83
CA THR A 338 -12.25 -6.58 18.28
C THR A 338 -12.11 -5.56 19.39
N SER A 339 -10.98 -4.86 19.42
CA SER A 339 -10.85 -3.69 20.28
C SER A 339 -11.58 -2.48 19.68
N ARG A 340 -12.20 -1.61 20.43
CA ARG A 340 -12.71 -0.31 19.95
C ARG A 340 -11.60 0.54 19.33
N HIS A 341 -10.40 0.29 19.63
CA HIS A 341 -9.21 1.06 19.65
C HIS A 341 -7.95 0.29 19.25
N ASN A 342 -7.29 0.59 18.09
CA ASN A 342 -5.97 0.06 17.71
C ASN A 342 -4.99 1.13 17.34
N LEU A 343 -3.80 0.88 17.70
CA LEU A 343 -2.65 1.70 17.40
C LEU A 343 -1.62 0.84 16.69
N SER A 344 -1.08 1.34 15.60
CA SER A 344 0.07 0.77 14.94
C SER A 344 1.15 1.84 14.78
N TYR A 345 2.39 1.43 14.88
CA TYR A 345 3.53 2.32 14.67
C TYR A 345 4.66 1.59 13.96
N SER A 346 5.42 2.34 13.20
CA SER A 346 6.65 1.86 12.59
C SER A 346 7.78 2.87 12.76
N ILE A 347 9.00 2.38 12.81
CA ILE A 347 10.22 3.16 12.74
C ILE A 347 11.16 2.51 11.75
N GLY A 348 11.63 3.31 10.80
CA GLY A 348 12.51 2.86 9.74
C GLY A 348 13.77 3.70 9.65
N VAL A 349 14.81 3.10 9.12
CA VAL A 349 16.01 3.78 8.69
C VAL A 349 16.52 3.12 7.43
N ASN A 350 16.83 3.92 6.43
CA ASN A 350 17.53 3.50 5.23
C ASN A 350 18.75 4.39 4.98
N ASP A 351 19.74 3.85 4.32
CA ASP A 351 20.97 4.56 3.99
C ASP A 351 21.64 3.92 2.77
N THR A 352 22.39 4.70 2.03
CA THR A 352 23.19 4.25 0.90
C THR A 352 24.67 4.50 1.16
N PHE A 353 25.54 3.65 0.68
CA PHE A 353 26.99 3.82 0.79
C PHE A 353 27.71 3.29 -0.45
N GLU A 354 28.99 3.65 -0.59
CA GLU A 354 29.84 3.28 -1.72
C GLU A 354 29.29 3.69 -3.08
N ASN A 355 29.06 5.00 -3.25
CA ASN A 355 28.52 5.58 -4.49
C ASN A 355 27.20 4.95 -4.93
N ASN A 356 26.34 4.69 -3.96
CA ASN A 356 25.00 4.07 -4.12
C ASN A 356 25.02 2.60 -4.55
N GLY A 357 26.17 1.92 -4.58
CA GLY A 357 26.23 0.50 -4.89
C GLY A 357 25.64 -0.42 -3.82
N TYR A 358 25.40 0.11 -2.60
CA TYR A 358 24.76 -0.63 -1.51
C TYR A 358 23.69 0.24 -0.86
N LYS A 359 22.49 -0.31 -0.75
CA LYS A 359 21.38 0.27 -0.01
C LYS A 359 21.04 -0.67 1.14
N TRP A 360 20.83 -0.16 2.33
CA TRP A 360 20.41 -0.97 3.45
C TRP A 360 19.25 -0.32 4.19
N ASN A 361 18.42 -1.17 4.78
CA ASN A 361 17.29 -0.72 5.58
C ASN A 361 17.13 -1.55 6.85
N ILE A 362 16.50 -0.94 7.83
CA ILE A 362 15.96 -1.60 9.02
C ILE A 362 14.59 -1.00 9.27
N LEU A 363 13.59 -1.85 9.45
CA LEU A 363 12.23 -1.49 9.82
C LEU A 363 11.83 -2.27 11.06
N ALA A 364 11.28 -1.58 12.04
CA ALA A 364 10.62 -2.17 13.19
C ALA A 364 9.20 -1.63 13.27
N SER A 365 8.21 -2.49 13.38
CA SER A 365 6.82 -2.10 13.45
C SER A 365 6.03 -2.92 14.44
N SER A 366 4.92 -2.35 14.90
CA SER A 366 3.99 -2.98 15.83
C SER A 366 2.56 -2.60 15.45
N VAL A 367 1.69 -3.58 15.44
CA VAL A 367 0.32 -3.45 14.99
C VAL A 367 -0.64 -3.99 16.04
N SER A 368 -1.90 -3.60 15.91
CA SER A 368 -2.99 -4.11 16.75
C SER A 368 -2.65 -3.97 18.24
N ASN A 369 -2.24 -2.76 18.66
CA ASN A 369 -1.86 -2.47 20.05
C ASN A 369 -0.68 -3.34 20.58
N GLY A 370 0.19 -3.80 19.67
CA GLY A 370 1.34 -4.65 20.03
C GLY A 370 1.10 -6.14 19.90
N ASP A 371 -0.05 -6.57 19.38
CA ASP A 371 -0.36 -7.98 19.17
C ASP A 371 0.55 -8.63 18.13
N ILE A 372 1.02 -7.85 17.15
CA ILE A 372 2.01 -8.25 16.15
C ILE A 372 3.19 -7.29 16.22
N LYS A 373 4.39 -7.83 16.20
CA LYS A 373 5.64 -7.09 16.08
C LYS A 373 6.45 -7.68 14.95
N LEU A 374 6.99 -6.80 14.12
CA LEU A 374 7.82 -7.17 12.98
C LEU A 374 9.14 -6.42 13.06
N ILE A 375 10.22 -7.12 12.76
CA ILE A 375 11.52 -6.52 12.48
C ILE A 375 11.98 -7.06 11.15
N SER A 376 12.32 -6.15 10.23
CA SER A 376 12.87 -6.47 8.94
C SER A 376 14.19 -5.73 8.73
N THR A 377 15.11 -6.35 8.01
CA THR A 377 16.36 -5.72 7.58
C THR A 377 16.70 -6.22 6.19
N GLY A 378 17.18 -5.33 5.33
CA GLY A 378 17.56 -5.65 3.97
C GLY A 378 18.86 -4.98 3.56
N ILE A 379 19.54 -5.61 2.62
CA ILE A 379 20.68 -5.06 1.88
C ILE A 379 20.39 -5.31 0.41
N ASP A 380 20.30 -4.24 -0.34
CA ASP A 380 20.27 -4.24 -1.79
C ASP A 380 21.66 -3.89 -2.33
N TRP A 381 22.15 -4.65 -3.27
CA TRP A 381 23.48 -4.53 -3.81
C TRP A 381 23.44 -4.54 -5.32
N ASP A 382 23.80 -3.43 -5.94
CA ASP A 382 24.07 -3.32 -7.37
C ASP A 382 25.46 -3.88 -7.66
N ILE A 383 25.53 -5.12 -8.15
CA ILE A 383 26.79 -5.84 -8.40
C ILE A 383 27.52 -5.22 -9.60
N ASP A 384 26.76 -4.96 -10.66
CA ASP A 384 27.18 -4.24 -11.87
C ASP A 384 25.96 -3.68 -12.60
N ASP A 385 26.14 -3.13 -13.80
CA ASP A 385 25.08 -2.48 -14.60
C ASP A 385 23.90 -3.41 -14.94
N ASN A 386 24.11 -4.71 -14.88
CA ASN A 386 23.12 -5.73 -15.24
C ASN A 386 22.65 -6.58 -14.05
N TRP A 387 23.45 -6.70 -13.01
CA TRP A 387 23.16 -7.59 -11.89
C TRP A 387 22.90 -6.83 -10.60
N SER A 388 21.80 -7.15 -9.94
CA SER A 388 21.56 -6.74 -8.57
C SER A 388 21.16 -7.92 -7.68
N SER A 389 21.37 -7.79 -6.38
CA SER A 389 21.02 -8.79 -5.39
C SER A 389 20.41 -8.14 -4.17
N LEU A 390 19.29 -8.68 -3.71
CA LEU A 390 18.62 -8.29 -2.45
C LEU A 390 18.71 -9.45 -1.46
N ILE A 391 19.16 -9.14 -0.25
CA ILE A 391 19.14 -10.06 0.90
C ILE A 391 18.25 -9.41 1.97
N LYS A 392 17.20 -10.11 2.39
CA LYS A 392 16.25 -9.62 3.37
C LYS A 392 16.01 -10.61 4.50
N GLY A 393 16.10 -10.15 5.73
CA GLY A 393 15.74 -10.91 6.92
C GLY A 393 14.47 -10.33 7.56
N THR A 394 13.50 -11.18 7.89
CA THR A 394 12.24 -10.77 8.55
C THR A 394 11.98 -11.68 9.73
N ARG A 395 11.58 -11.08 10.86
CA ARG A 395 11.08 -11.79 12.03
C ARG A 395 9.77 -11.20 12.47
N VAL A 396 8.77 -12.07 12.65
CA VAL A 396 7.45 -11.71 13.18
C VAL A 396 7.26 -12.40 14.54
N THR A 397 6.70 -11.68 15.49
CA THR A 397 6.25 -12.20 16.77
C THR A 397 4.80 -11.79 16.96
N ALA A 398 3.92 -12.74 17.23
CA ALA A 398 2.50 -12.51 17.42
C ALA A 398 2.02 -13.08 18.74
N SER A 399 0.99 -12.47 19.34
CA SER A 399 0.36 -12.99 20.56
C SER A 399 -0.42 -14.27 20.26
N SER A 400 -0.23 -15.29 21.08
CA SER A 400 -0.78 -16.65 20.86
C SER A 400 -2.31 -16.74 20.89
N ASP A 401 -2.97 -15.76 21.50
CA ASP A 401 -4.43 -15.67 21.68
C ASP A 401 -5.11 -14.75 20.65
N ARG A 402 -4.38 -14.34 19.60
CA ARG A 402 -4.85 -13.37 18.62
C ARG A 402 -5.02 -13.95 17.22
N ALA A 403 -5.66 -13.18 16.35
CA ALA A 403 -5.99 -13.57 14.98
C ALA A 403 -4.77 -14.03 14.15
N PHE A 404 -3.60 -13.49 14.44
CA PHE A 404 -2.35 -13.74 13.71
C PHE A 404 -1.38 -14.68 14.45
N SER A 405 -1.86 -15.47 15.43
CA SER A 405 -1.02 -16.39 16.21
C SER A 405 -0.22 -17.38 15.35
N VAL A 406 -0.70 -17.71 14.15
CA VAL A 406 0.02 -18.55 13.19
C VAL A 406 1.35 -17.94 12.73
N LEU A 407 1.49 -16.61 12.82
CA LEU A 407 2.72 -15.88 12.47
C LEU A 407 3.67 -15.77 13.66
N ASP A 408 3.32 -16.29 14.84
CA ASP A 408 4.21 -16.21 16.00
C ASP A 408 5.51 -16.95 15.72
N ASN A 409 6.61 -16.26 16.04
CA ASN A 409 7.95 -16.75 15.79
C ASN A 409 8.28 -17.08 14.31
N TYR A 410 7.57 -16.46 13.38
CA TYR A 410 7.91 -16.58 11.96
C TYR A 410 9.24 -15.90 11.69
N GLU A 411 10.18 -16.64 11.14
CA GLU A 411 11.49 -16.14 10.71
C GLU A 411 11.71 -16.49 9.24
N ARG A 412 12.26 -15.55 8.51
CA ARG A 412 12.53 -15.71 7.09
C ARG A 412 13.80 -14.99 6.69
N VAL A 413 14.59 -15.64 5.85
CA VAL A 413 15.62 -15.00 5.04
C VAL A 413 15.26 -15.19 3.58
N ALA A 414 15.21 -14.09 2.83
CA ALA A 414 15.01 -14.10 1.40
C ALA A 414 16.29 -13.63 0.69
N ILE A 415 16.58 -14.24 -0.43
CA ILE A 415 17.66 -13.86 -1.32
C ILE A 415 17.06 -13.75 -2.71
N GLU A 416 17.27 -12.60 -3.35
CA GLU A 416 16.83 -12.35 -4.71
C GLU A 416 18.05 -11.98 -5.56
N LEU A 417 18.14 -12.52 -6.75
CA LEU A 417 19.16 -12.20 -7.74
C LEU A 417 18.46 -11.77 -9.02
N ASN A 418 18.75 -10.57 -9.47
CA ASN A 418 18.16 -9.96 -10.65
C ASN A 418 19.18 -9.78 -11.76
N TYR A 419 18.74 -9.97 -12.99
CA TYR A 419 19.49 -9.66 -14.19
C TYR A 419 18.66 -8.79 -15.13
N HIS A 420 19.18 -7.63 -15.50
CA HIS A 420 18.60 -6.67 -16.43
C HIS A 420 19.29 -6.80 -17.79
N PHE A 421 18.51 -6.99 -18.87
CA PHE A 421 19.00 -7.14 -20.23
C PHE A 421 19.13 -5.81 -20.96
#